data_30d479d6b81a5e7ea35e3d8f9df971ae
#
_entry.id   30d479d6b81a5e7ea35e3d8f9df971ae
#
_cell.length_a   1.000
_cell.length_b   1.000
_cell.length_c   1.000
_cell.angle_alpha   90.00
_cell.angle_beta   90.00
_cell.angle_gamma   90.00
#
_symmetry.space_group_name_H-M   'P 1'
#
loop_
_entity.id
_entity.type
_entity.pdbx_description
1 polymer ?
#
loop_
_entity_poly.entity_id
_entity_poly.type
_entity_poly.pdbx_seq_one_letter_code
_entity_poly.pdbx_strand_id
1 'polypeptide(L)'
;QGGAPGSGTRIMVRGIGTLNNASPLYIVDGMYMNSIDHINPNDIASIDVLKDASSAAIYGSRAANGVIIVTTKEGSNTEGKPIIDLSVNLGISTASKFLDMLDAKGWAEVTTIARQAIGKPALDMATDLANKPDNDWQDIMFRPALMQNYNLSVKGGGKYSTYYTGLGYFNQDGIVKGTNYQRYNIQSKNDYKRGIFSAGTNLIISFSHDKPLHQELRGGMIGTILQSVPTLEKYDDTREGGYGGTYGDVVNIPHPLAIIDDNIMDRYNENVKIFANLYAQIELFKGLKYKLNLTPDSSFERYKNYLCLL
;
A
#
# COMPACT_ATOMS: atom_id res chain seq x y z
N GLN A 1 5.31 -10.28 2.63
CA GLN A 1 5.13 -9.09 1.78
C GLN A 1 5.62 -7.95 2.63
N GLY A 2 6.76 -7.45 2.25
CA GLY A 2 7.58 -6.70 3.12
C GLY A 2 7.12 -5.26 3.21
N GLY A 3 7.10 -4.65 4.32
CA GLY A 3 7.02 -3.28 4.78
C GLY A 3 7.09 -2.09 3.79
N ALA A 4 6.83 -2.32 2.50
CA ALA A 4 6.71 -1.25 1.52
C ALA A 4 5.44 -0.43 1.80
N PRO A 5 5.49 0.89 1.69
CA PRO A 5 4.33 1.74 1.87
C PRO A 5 3.17 1.28 0.99
N GLY A 6 1.95 1.30 1.52
CA GLY A 6 0.75 0.93 0.77
C GLY A 6 0.64 -0.55 0.37
N SER A 7 1.60 -1.40 0.76
CA SER A 7 1.49 -2.84 0.48
C SER A 7 0.28 -3.41 1.22
N GLY A 8 -0.70 -3.92 0.46
CA GLY A 8 -1.89 -4.52 1.01
C GLY A 8 -1.59 -5.74 1.90
N THR A 9 -2.48 -6.01 2.81
CA THR A 9 -2.38 -7.18 3.69
C THR A 9 -3.03 -8.38 3.03
N ARG A 10 -2.28 -9.46 2.82
CA ARG A 10 -2.86 -10.72 2.36
C ARG A 10 -3.52 -11.43 3.54
N ILE A 11 -4.85 -11.48 3.53
CA ILE A 11 -5.63 -12.19 4.55
C ILE A 11 -5.95 -13.59 4.02
N MET A 12 -5.72 -14.61 4.84
CA MET A 12 -6.10 -16.00 4.58
C MET A 12 -6.93 -16.52 5.73
N VAL A 13 -8.09 -17.13 5.43
CA VAL A 13 -9.02 -17.65 6.44
C VAL A 13 -8.79 -19.14 6.70
N ARG A 14 -8.51 -19.94 5.66
CA ARG A 14 -8.38 -21.42 5.72
C ARG A 14 -7.01 -21.95 5.28
N GLY A 15 -6.00 -21.07 5.15
CA GLY A 15 -4.70 -21.45 4.59
C GLY A 15 -4.74 -21.59 3.06
N ILE A 16 -3.68 -22.15 2.47
CA ILE A 16 -3.56 -22.34 1.01
C ILE A 16 -4.18 -23.68 0.65
N GLY A 17 -5.48 -23.70 0.38
CA GLY A 17 -6.21 -24.89 -0.10
C GLY A 17 -6.30 -25.01 -1.63
N THR A 18 -5.76 -24.04 -2.37
CA THR A 18 -5.81 -23.99 -3.84
C THR A 18 -4.54 -23.37 -4.40
N LEU A 19 -4.13 -23.83 -5.60
CA LEU A 19 -3.02 -23.23 -6.35
C LEU A 19 -3.42 -21.88 -7.01
N ASN A 20 -4.72 -21.60 -7.08
CA ASN A 20 -5.27 -20.36 -7.62
C ASN A 20 -5.44 -19.30 -6.52
N ASN A 21 -6.36 -18.37 -6.71
CA ASN A 21 -6.64 -17.32 -5.75
C ASN A 21 -7.23 -17.89 -4.44
N ALA A 22 -6.47 -17.84 -3.34
CA ALA A 22 -6.88 -18.25 -2.00
C ALA A 22 -7.47 -17.10 -1.16
N SER A 23 -7.75 -15.94 -1.76
CA SER A 23 -8.31 -14.79 -1.06
C SER A 23 -9.75 -15.10 -0.59
N PRO A 24 -10.13 -14.65 0.62
CA PRO A 24 -11.49 -14.78 1.10
C PRO A 24 -12.43 -13.86 0.31
N LEU A 25 -13.72 -14.15 0.39
CA LEU A 25 -14.76 -13.27 -0.12
C LEU A 25 -14.99 -12.14 0.90
N TYR A 26 -14.98 -10.90 0.43
CA TYR A 26 -15.32 -9.76 1.27
C TYR A 26 -16.78 -9.35 1.07
N ILE A 27 -17.48 -9.14 2.19
CA ILE A 27 -18.86 -8.63 2.22
C ILE A 27 -18.85 -7.35 3.04
N VAL A 28 -19.04 -6.22 2.40
CA VAL A 28 -19.07 -4.91 3.07
C VAL A 28 -20.50 -4.39 3.09
N ASP A 29 -21.08 -4.21 4.26
CA ASP A 29 -22.50 -3.80 4.46
C ASP A 29 -23.49 -4.65 3.64
N GLY A 30 -23.21 -5.97 3.56
CA GLY A 30 -24.03 -6.93 2.82
C GLY A 30 -23.72 -7.05 1.32
N MET A 31 -22.65 -6.42 0.83
CA MET A 31 -22.31 -6.40 -0.60
C MET A 31 -20.93 -6.96 -0.89
N TYR A 32 -20.81 -7.61 -2.05
CA TYR A 32 -19.58 -8.24 -2.51
C TYR A 32 -18.54 -7.21 -2.91
N MET A 33 -17.32 -7.38 -2.39
CA MET A 33 -16.15 -6.62 -2.79
C MET A 33 -14.96 -7.54 -3.06
N ASN A 34 -14.07 -7.13 -3.97
CA ASN A 34 -12.85 -7.89 -4.27
C ASN A 34 -11.72 -7.61 -3.28
N SER A 35 -11.72 -6.45 -2.63
CA SER A 35 -10.74 -6.01 -1.64
C SER A 35 -11.39 -4.99 -0.70
N ILE A 36 -10.80 -4.85 0.49
CA ILE A 36 -11.15 -3.83 1.50
C ILE A 36 -10.03 -2.80 1.71
N ASP A 37 -8.95 -2.86 0.93
CA ASP A 37 -7.77 -1.99 1.11
C ASP A 37 -8.09 -0.49 0.94
N HIS A 38 -9.17 -0.18 0.21
CA HIS A 38 -9.65 1.17 -0.01
C HIS A 38 -10.55 1.70 1.11
N ILE A 39 -10.99 0.84 2.04
CA ILE A 39 -11.80 1.25 3.19
C ILE A 39 -10.87 1.77 4.29
N ASN A 40 -11.22 2.91 4.86
CA ASN A 40 -10.50 3.41 6.01
C ASN A 40 -10.82 2.54 7.24
N PRO A 41 -9.81 1.94 7.92
CA PRO A 41 -10.06 1.14 9.12
C PRO A 41 -10.83 1.88 10.22
N ASN A 42 -10.70 3.20 10.30
CA ASN A 42 -11.45 4.00 11.27
C ASN A 42 -12.94 4.11 10.97
N ASP A 43 -13.37 3.80 9.76
CA ASP A 43 -14.79 3.77 9.37
C ASP A 43 -15.41 2.38 9.54
N ILE A 44 -14.65 1.39 10.01
CA ILE A 44 -15.13 0.03 10.29
C ILE A 44 -15.70 -0.04 11.71
N ALA A 45 -16.90 -0.60 11.83
CA ALA A 45 -17.56 -0.87 13.11
C ALA A 45 -17.24 -2.28 13.61
N SER A 46 -17.31 -3.30 12.72
CA SER A 46 -16.96 -4.70 13.06
C SER A 46 -16.41 -5.45 11.86
N ILE A 47 -15.63 -6.49 12.14
CA ILE A 47 -15.17 -7.47 11.16
C ILE A 47 -15.49 -8.85 11.71
N ASP A 48 -16.30 -9.61 10.98
CA ASP A 48 -16.68 -10.97 11.31
C ASP A 48 -16.12 -11.94 10.28
N VAL A 49 -15.56 -13.06 10.72
CA VAL A 49 -14.92 -14.04 9.83
C VAL A 49 -15.71 -15.35 9.86
N LEU A 50 -16.32 -15.69 8.73
CA LEU A 50 -16.99 -16.97 8.55
C LEU A 50 -16.00 -17.99 7.99
N LYS A 51 -15.50 -18.84 8.86
CA LYS A 51 -14.54 -19.90 8.51
C LYS A 51 -15.20 -21.27 8.30
N ASP A 52 -16.46 -21.45 8.69
CA ASP A 52 -17.15 -22.73 8.57
C ASP A 52 -17.97 -22.81 7.29
N ALA A 53 -17.98 -23.99 6.65
CA ALA A 53 -18.68 -24.20 5.38
C ALA A 53 -20.19 -23.96 5.49
N SER A 54 -20.80 -24.30 6.63
CA SER A 54 -22.22 -24.09 6.90
C SER A 54 -22.60 -22.62 6.97
N SER A 55 -21.81 -21.81 7.65
CA SER A 55 -22.06 -20.35 7.75
C SER A 55 -21.74 -19.59 6.45
N ALA A 56 -20.78 -20.12 5.66
CA ALA A 56 -20.40 -19.53 4.38
C ALA A 56 -21.30 -19.98 3.20
N ALA A 57 -22.11 -21.03 3.37
CA ALA A 57 -22.94 -21.62 2.30
C ALA A 57 -23.92 -20.64 1.66
N ILE A 58 -24.44 -19.67 2.40
CA ILE A 58 -25.36 -18.64 1.88
C ILE A 58 -24.73 -17.72 0.83
N TYR A 59 -23.39 -17.68 0.76
CA TYR A 59 -22.63 -16.88 -0.21
C TYR A 59 -22.15 -17.67 -1.42
N GLY A 60 -22.55 -18.96 -1.52
CA GLY A 60 -22.28 -19.82 -2.66
C GLY A 60 -20.81 -20.23 -2.84
N SER A 61 -20.43 -20.65 -4.05
CA SER A 61 -19.10 -21.17 -4.37
C SER A 61 -17.95 -20.18 -4.13
N ARG A 62 -18.21 -18.88 -4.22
CA ARG A 62 -17.22 -17.81 -3.96
C ARG A 62 -16.70 -17.82 -2.50
N ALA A 63 -17.47 -18.40 -1.58
CA ALA A 63 -17.14 -18.47 -0.16
C ALA A 63 -16.23 -19.67 0.20
N ALA A 64 -15.76 -20.45 -0.78
CA ALA A 64 -14.94 -21.64 -0.55
C ALA A 64 -13.66 -21.35 0.28
N ASN A 65 -13.07 -20.15 0.13
CA ASN A 65 -11.88 -19.71 0.86
C ASN A 65 -12.21 -18.98 2.19
N GLY A 66 -13.48 -18.98 2.61
CA GLY A 66 -13.99 -18.22 3.75
C GLY A 66 -14.58 -16.87 3.35
N VAL A 67 -15.30 -16.26 4.29
CA VAL A 67 -15.94 -14.96 4.09
C VAL A 67 -15.53 -14.00 5.20
N ILE A 68 -15.20 -12.79 4.85
CA ILE A 68 -14.95 -11.68 5.77
C ILE A 68 -16.09 -10.69 5.60
N ILE A 69 -16.87 -10.52 6.65
CA ILE A 69 -17.97 -9.56 6.70
C ILE A 69 -17.46 -8.32 7.39
N VAL A 70 -17.53 -7.19 6.70
CA VAL A 70 -17.16 -5.89 7.23
C VAL A 70 -18.43 -5.05 7.37
N THR A 71 -18.69 -4.58 8.58
CA THR A 71 -19.76 -3.62 8.84
C THR A 71 -19.12 -2.26 9.05
N THR A 72 -19.56 -1.27 8.26
CA THR A 72 -19.06 0.10 8.42
C THR A 72 -19.84 0.85 9.49
N LYS A 73 -19.23 1.90 10.03
CA LYS A 73 -19.88 2.79 11.01
C LYS A 73 -21.13 3.43 10.40
N GLU A 74 -22.12 3.66 11.24
CA GLU A 74 -23.39 4.26 10.87
C GLU A 74 -23.80 5.37 11.82
N GLY A 75 -24.75 6.17 11.38
CA GLY A 75 -25.36 7.20 12.21
C GLY A 75 -26.22 6.60 13.32
N SER A 76 -26.45 7.37 14.35
CA SER A 76 -27.34 7.01 15.45
C SER A 76 -28.29 8.17 15.77
N ASN A 77 -29.41 7.86 16.43
CA ASN A 77 -30.24 8.92 16.96
C ASN A 77 -29.52 9.63 18.12
N THR A 78 -29.18 10.87 17.90
CA THR A 78 -28.46 11.75 18.82
C THR A 78 -29.31 12.94 19.23
N GLU A 79 -30.65 12.85 19.04
CA GLU A 79 -31.59 13.94 19.29
C GLU A 79 -31.21 15.24 18.54
N GLY A 80 -30.63 15.09 17.34
CA GLY A 80 -30.21 16.20 16.50
C GLY A 80 -28.85 16.80 16.86
N LYS A 81 -28.17 16.32 17.93
CA LYS A 81 -26.84 16.79 18.30
C LYS A 81 -25.77 15.96 17.59
N PRO A 82 -24.91 16.53 16.74
CA PRO A 82 -23.85 15.77 16.09
C PRO A 82 -22.78 15.33 17.10
N ILE A 83 -22.26 14.11 16.91
CA ILE A 83 -21.07 13.61 17.59
C ILE A 83 -19.92 13.73 16.59
N ILE A 84 -18.86 14.43 16.99
CA ILE A 84 -17.66 14.65 16.18
C ILE A 84 -16.51 13.89 16.83
N ASP A 85 -15.84 13.05 16.06
CA ASP A 85 -14.65 12.32 16.47
C ASP A 85 -13.45 12.71 15.61
N LEU A 86 -12.33 13.08 16.22
CA LEU A 86 -11.05 13.33 15.58
C LEU A 86 -10.02 12.31 16.12
N SER A 87 -9.42 11.54 15.24
CA SER A 87 -8.33 10.63 15.56
C SER A 87 -7.07 11.00 14.79
N VAL A 88 -5.96 11.11 15.50
CA VAL A 88 -4.63 11.38 14.93
C VAL A 88 -3.67 10.30 15.40
N ASN A 89 -3.05 9.60 14.45
CA ASN A 89 -2.03 8.60 14.74
C ASN A 89 -0.75 8.96 13.98
N LEU A 90 0.34 9.09 14.70
CA LEU A 90 1.67 9.35 14.16
C LEU A 90 2.58 8.20 14.53
N GLY A 91 3.41 7.77 13.59
CA GLY A 91 4.36 6.69 13.79
C GLY A 91 5.65 6.93 13.03
N ILE A 92 6.72 6.28 13.47
CA ILE A 92 8.01 6.25 12.78
C ILE A 92 8.36 4.79 12.53
N SER A 93 8.66 4.47 11.27
CA SER A 93 9.13 3.16 10.85
C SER A 93 10.63 3.24 10.58
N THR A 94 11.38 2.25 11.06
CA THR A 94 12.83 2.12 10.82
C THR A 94 13.16 0.71 10.36
N ALA A 95 14.27 0.53 9.66
CA ALA A 95 14.78 -0.80 9.38
C ALA A 95 15.12 -1.52 10.69
N SER A 96 14.66 -2.75 10.85
CA SER A 96 14.88 -3.54 12.07
C SER A 96 16.32 -4.08 12.16
N LYS A 97 16.97 -4.29 11.02
CA LYS A 97 18.33 -4.80 10.92
C LYS A 97 18.93 -4.43 9.57
N PHE A 98 20.19 -4.06 9.58
CA PHE A 98 21.04 -3.98 8.39
C PHE A 98 21.90 -5.22 8.27
N LEU A 99 22.32 -5.54 7.05
CA LEU A 99 23.30 -6.60 6.80
C LEU A 99 24.70 -6.02 7.01
N ASP A 100 25.58 -6.83 7.56
CA ASP A 100 27.00 -6.51 7.68
C ASP A 100 27.66 -6.70 6.31
N MET A 101 27.96 -5.60 5.64
CA MET A 101 28.53 -5.57 4.29
C MET A 101 30.01 -5.23 4.38
N LEU A 102 30.77 -5.64 3.33
CA LEU A 102 32.19 -5.29 3.23
C LEU A 102 32.33 -3.78 2.96
N ASP A 103 33.29 -3.16 3.64
CA ASP A 103 33.79 -1.82 3.32
C ASP A 103 34.59 -1.82 2.00
N ALA A 104 35.04 -0.65 1.54
CA ALA A 104 35.79 -0.50 0.30
C ALA A 104 37.07 -1.37 0.30
N LYS A 105 37.75 -1.48 1.43
CA LYS A 105 38.97 -2.27 1.55
C LYS A 105 38.71 -3.77 1.47
N GLY A 106 37.77 -4.27 2.24
CA GLY A 106 37.39 -5.69 2.24
C GLY A 106 36.81 -6.12 0.90
N TRP A 107 35.98 -5.27 0.28
CA TRP A 107 35.44 -5.53 -1.06
C TRP A 107 36.57 -5.60 -2.11
N ALA A 108 37.51 -4.65 -2.10
CA ALA A 108 38.63 -4.62 -3.04
C ALA A 108 39.55 -5.82 -2.88
N GLU A 109 39.82 -6.24 -1.64
CA GLU A 109 40.61 -7.42 -1.34
C GLU A 109 39.99 -8.70 -1.92
N VAL A 110 38.72 -8.97 -1.57
CA VAL A 110 37.99 -10.16 -2.05
C VAL A 110 37.89 -10.19 -3.57
N THR A 111 37.54 -9.03 -4.18
CA THR A 111 37.38 -8.91 -5.62
C THR A 111 38.72 -9.12 -6.35
N THR A 112 39.80 -8.57 -5.82
CA THR A 112 41.16 -8.73 -6.39
C THR A 112 41.60 -10.19 -6.34
N ILE A 113 41.45 -10.89 -5.22
CA ILE A 113 41.73 -12.31 -5.08
C ILE A 113 40.92 -13.15 -6.09
N ALA A 114 39.63 -12.89 -6.19
CA ALA A 114 38.75 -13.59 -7.12
C ALA A 114 39.17 -13.41 -8.58
N ARG A 115 39.58 -12.20 -8.98
CA ARG A 115 40.04 -11.92 -10.35
C ARG A 115 41.41 -12.54 -10.64
N GLN A 116 42.32 -12.47 -9.70
CA GLN A 116 43.64 -13.13 -9.84
C GLN A 116 43.52 -14.65 -10.03
N ALA A 117 42.57 -15.30 -9.32
CA ALA A 117 42.31 -16.72 -9.46
C ALA A 117 41.87 -17.14 -10.88
N ILE A 118 41.33 -16.22 -11.67
CA ILE A 118 40.94 -16.46 -13.07
C ILE A 118 41.88 -15.76 -14.07
N GLY A 119 43.06 -15.31 -13.63
CA GLY A 119 44.05 -14.68 -14.48
C GLY A 119 43.72 -13.27 -15.00
N LYS A 120 42.78 -12.57 -14.35
CA LYS A 120 42.40 -11.19 -14.71
C LYS A 120 43.06 -10.17 -13.77
N PRO A 121 43.35 -8.93 -14.24
CA PRO A 121 43.84 -7.86 -13.39
C PRO A 121 42.79 -7.43 -12.36
N ALA A 122 43.21 -6.74 -11.30
CA ALA A 122 42.30 -6.10 -10.37
C ALA A 122 41.37 -5.09 -11.10
N LEU A 123 40.17 -4.84 -10.56
CA LEU A 123 39.28 -3.83 -11.09
C LEU A 123 39.79 -2.43 -10.74
N ASP A 124 39.60 -1.46 -11.66
CA ASP A 124 39.95 -0.07 -11.38
C ASP A 124 39.21 0.46 -10.13
N MET A 125 37.97 0.01 -9.90
CA MET A 125 37.21 0.35 -8.70
C MET A 125 37.79 -0.25 -7.42
N ALA A 126 38.62 -1.28 -7.49
CA ALA A 126 39.30 -1.95 -6.38
C ALA A 126 40.73 -1.44 -6.18
N THR A 127 41.19 -0.48 -6.97
CA THR A 127 42.56 0.11 -6.90
C THR A 127 42.44 1.58 -6.43
N ASP A 128 43.53 2.16 -5.97
CA ASP A 128 43.63 3.56 -5.53
C ASP A 128 42.52 3.97 -4.54
N LEU A 129 42.30 3.15 -3.52
CA LEU A 129 41.23 3.34 -2.54
C LEU A 129 41.36 4.65 -1.75
N ALA A 130 42.57 5.26 -1.71
CA ALA A 130 42.77 6.52 -1.02
C ALA A 130 41.99 7.69 -1.66
N ASN A 131 41.69 7.58 -2.96
CA ASN A 131 40.95 8.58 -3.74
C ASN A 131 39.51 8.14 -4.06
N LYS A 132 39.02 7.07 -3.46
CA LYS A 132 37.67 6.56 -3.69
C LYS A 132 36.82 6.60 -2.43
N PRO A 133 35.50 6.75 -2.56
CA PRO A 133 34.58 6.70 -1.44
C PRO A 133 34.55 5.30 -0.80
N ASP A 134 34.11 5.28 0.44
CA ASP A 134 33.72 4.06 1.17
C ASP A 134 32.26 4.23 1.60
N ASN A 135 31.36 3.89 0.70
CA ASN A 135 29.92 4.13 0.87
C ASN A 135 29.22 2.90 1.46
N ASP A 136 28.56 3.07 2.58
CA ASP A 136 27.49 2.15 3.01
C ASP A 136 26.19 2.53 2.28
N TRP A 137 25.84 1.75 1.28
CA TRP A 137 24.63 2.00 0.49
C TRP A 137 23.34 1.73 1.26
N GLN A 138 23.37 0.94 2.34
CA GLN A 138 22.24 0.77 3.22
C GLN A 138 21.98 2.06 4.00
N ASP A 139 23.01 2.66 4.59
CA ASP A 139 22.88 3.93 5.32
C ASP A 139 22.44 5.08 4.41
N ILE A 140 22.95 5.10 3.17
CA ILE A 140 22.60 6.11 2.17
C ILE A 140 21.14 6.01 1.75
N MET A 141 20.61 4.81 1.54
CA MET A 141 19.31 4.57 0.91
C MET A 141 18.17 4.35 1.88
N PHE A 142 18.45 3.95 3.11
CA PHE A 142 17.43 3.79 4.14
C PHE A 142 17.32 5.07 4.99
N ARG A 143 16.11 5.29 5.52
CA ARG A 143 15.81 6.41 6.43
C ARG A 143 14.75 6.02 7.45
N PRO A 144 14.70 6.69 8.60
CA PRO A 144 13.48 6.72 9.40
C PRO A 144 12.34 7.30 8.56
N ALA A 145 11.19 6.65 8.58
CA ALA A 145 10.05 6.99 7.73
C ALA A 145 8.83 7.37 8.57
N LEU A 146 8.24 8.52 8.27
CA LEU A 146 7.09 9.04 8.98
C LEU A 146 5.80 8.39 8.45
N MET A 147 4.92 7.99 9.37
CA MET A 147 3.55 7.57 9.10
C MET A 147 2.59 8.53 9.79
N GLN A 148 1.60 9.00 9.06
CA GLN A 148 0.58 9.93 9.54
C GLN A 148 -0.81 9.41 9.15
N ASN A 149 -1.73 9.42 10.09
CA ASN A 149 -3.11 9.01 9.86
C ASN A 149 -4.05 9.97 10.61
N TYR A 150 -4.81 10.73 9.85
CA TYR A 150 -5.78 11.70 10.35
C TYR A 150 -7.19 11.26 9.94
N ASN A 151 -8.10 11.20 10.91
CA ASN A 151 -9.47 10.79 10.66
C ASN A 151 -10.40 11.74 11.40
N LEU A 152 -11.34 12.29 10.66
CA LEU A 152 -12.43 13.12 11.19
C LEU A 152 -13.75 12.43 10.85
N SER A 153 -14.59 12.21 11.83
CA SER A 153 -15.94 11.70 11.56
C SER A 153 -17.00 12.50 12.28
N VAL A 154 -18.16 12.57 11.66
CA VAL A 154 -19.36 13.20 12.20
C VAL A 154 -20.51 12.23 12.05
N LYS A 155 -21.20 11.93 13.15
CA LYS A 155 -22.40 11.11 13.14
C LYS A 155 -23.52 11.77 13.92
N GLY A 156 -24.73 11.50 13.50
CA GLY A 156 -25.89 12.04 14.18
C GLY A 156 -27.19 11.51 13.59
N GLY A 157 -28.28 12.10 14.05
CA GLY A 157 -29.61 11.77 13.54
C GLY A 157 -30.69 12.12 14.51
N GLY A 158 -31.91 11.87 14.06
CA GLY A 158 -33.14 12.03 14.81
C GLY A 158 -34.06 10.81 14.69
N LYS A 159 -35.33 11.02 14.90
CA LYS A 159 -36.36 9.95 14.91
C LYS A 159 -36.46 9.17 13.60
N TYR A 160 -36.21 9.83 12.45
CA TYR A 160 -36.48 9.25 11.14
C TYR A 160 -35.22 9.09 10.27
N SER A 161 -34.18 9.83 10.55
CA SER A 161 -32.93 9.79 9.76
C SER A 161 -31.70 9.76 10.63
N THR A 162 -30.71 9.02 10.17
CA THR A 162 -29.37 8.98 10.77
C THR A 162 -28.33 9.17 9.68
N TYR A 163 -27.20 9.76 10.05
CA TYR A 163 -26.09 10.00 9.13
C TYR A 163 -24.74 9.72 9.80
N TYR A 164 -23.81 9.27 8.99
CA TYR A 164 -22.38 9.15 9.30
C TYR A 164 -21.58 9.72 8.14
N THR A 165 -20.58 10.55 8.43
CA THR A 165 -19.61 11.02 7.43
C THR A 165 -18.22 10.91 8.04
N GLY A 166 -17.33 10.19 7.37
CA GLY A 166 -15.93 10.01 7.71
C GLY A 166 -15.04 10.61 6.63
N LEU A 167 -13.98 11.30 7.05
CA LEU A 167 -12.91 11.84 6.22
C LEU A 167 -11.58 11.27 6.74
N GLY A 168 -10.78 10.68 5.87
CA GLY A 168 -9.50 10.09 6.24
C GLY A 168 -8.37 10.59 5.35
N TYR A 169 -7.22 10.87 5.93
CA TYR A 169 -5.96 11.08 5.25
C TYR A 169 -4.89 10.17 5.86
N PHE A 170 -4.27 9.37 5.03
CA PHE A 170 -3.16 8.51 5.41
C PHE A 170 -1.96 8.81 4.53
N ASN A 171 -0.80 9.03 5.14
CA ASN A 171 0.48 9.15 4.47
C ASN A 171 1.52 8.28 5.16
N GLN A 172 2.23 7.50 4.38
CA GLN A 172 3.31 6.64 4.85
C GLN A 172 4.52 6.80 3.93
N ASP A 173 5.56 7.41 4.46
CA ASP A 173 6.86 7.37 3.81
C ASP A 173 7.45 5.96 3.89
N GLY A 174 8.25 5.60 2.88
CA GLY A 174 8.99 4.35 2.92
C GLY A 174 10.33 4.48 3.63
N ILE A 175 10.73 3.41 4.32
CA ILE A 175 12.07 3.29 4.89
C ILE A 175 13.18 3.29 3.83
N VAL A 176 12.86 2.90 2.60
CA VAL A 176 13.73 3.11 1.42
C VAL A 176 13.36 4.44 0.80
N LYS A 177 14.35 5.31 0.59
CA LYS A 177 14.16 6.62 -0.05
C LYS A 177 13.48 6.46 -1.42
N GLY A 178 12.71 7.48 -1.84
CA GLY A 178 11.97 7.46 -3.11
C GLY A 178 10.66 6.67 -3.09
N THR A 179 10.27 6.10 -1.95
CA THR A 179 9.00 5.39 -1.81
C THR A 179 8.04 6.11 -0.87
N ASN A 180 6.77 6.13 -1.23
CA ASN A 180 5.72 6.80 -0.44
C ASN A 180 4.35 6.22 -0.82
N TYR A 181 3.40 6.28 0.11
CA TYR A 181 2.00 5.96 -0.12
C TYR A 181 1.10 6.99 0.55
N GLN A 182 0.16 7.54 -0.22
CA GLN A 182 -0.85 8.47 0.28
C GLN A 182 -2.24 7.95 -0.06
N ARG A 183 -3.19 8.17 0.85
CA ARG A 183 -4.59 7.81 0.63
C ARG A 183 -5.53 8.82 1.27
N TYR A 184 -6.53 9.24 0.50
CA TYR A 184 -7.65 10.04 0.94
C TYR A 184 -8.91 9.20 0.89
N ASN A 185 -9.70 9.23 1.94
CA ASN A 185 -10.96 8.51 2.03
C ASN A 185 -12.10 9.44 2.39
N ILE A 186 -13.23 9.21 1.76
CA ILE A 186 -14.50 9.82 2.14
C ILE A 186 -15.51 8.69 2.25
N GLN A 187 -16.20 8.62 3.38
CA GLN A 187 -17.35 7.74 3.57
C GLN A 187 -18.55 8.56 4.00
N SER A 188 -19.71 8.32 3.39
CA SER A 188 -20.98 8.91 3.79
C SER A 188 -22.06 7.85 3.79
N LYS A 189 -22.69 7.62 4.93
CA LYS A 189 -23.78 6.66 5.12
C LYS A 189 -24.98 7.40 5.70
N ASN A 190 -26.11 7.32 5.00
CA ASN A 190 -27.33 7.97 5.40
C ASN A 190 -28.47 6.96 5.35
N ASP A 191 -29.25 6.90 6.41
CA ASP A 191 -30.40 6.03 6.52
C ASP A 191 -31.63 6.84 6.89
N TYR A 192 -32.74 6.53 6.25
CA TYR A 192 -34.04 7.11 6.50
C TYR A 192 -35.07 6.01 6.72
N LYS A 193 -35.89 6.14 7.77
CA LYS A 193 -36.97 5.20 8.07
C LYS A 193 -38.19 5.90 8.63
N ARG A 194 -39.30 5.73 7.93
CA ARG A 194 -40.59 6.28 8.37
C ARG A 194 -41.74 5.34 8.01
N GLY A 195 -42.45 4.85 9.02
CA GLY A 195 -43.52 3.87 8.85
C GLY A 195 -43.02 2.59 8.18
N ILE A 196 -43.65 2.21 7.09
CA ILE A 196 -43.32 1.00 6.31
C ILE A 196 -42.15 1.22 5.32
N PHE A 197 -41.72 2.46 5.15
CA PHE A 197 -40.68 2.83 4.17
C PHE A 197 -39.31 3.04 4.84
N SER A 198 -38.27 2.47 4.24
CA SER A 198 -36.86 2.72 4.60
C SER A 198 -36.06 2.92 3.33
N ALA A 199 -35.11 3.84 3.34
CA ALA A 199 -34.18 4.07 2.25
C ALA A 199 -32.82 4.49 2.83
N GLY A 200 -31.76 4.26 2.11
CA GLY A 200 -30.45 4.72 2.54
C GLY A 200 -29.43 4.70 1.43
N THR A 201 -28.30 5.33 1.75
CA THR A 201 -27.13 5.43 0.87
C THR A 201 -25.88 5.13 1.68
N ASN A 202 -24.94 4.40 1.08
CA ASN A 202 -23.58 4.29 1.57
C ASN A 202 -22.63 4.57 0.40
N LEU A 203 -21.83 5.63 0.52
CA LEU A 203 -20.86 6.07 -0.47
C LEU A 203 -19.46 5.97 0.15
N ILE A 204 -18.56 5.28 -0.53
CA ILE A 204 -17.14 5.19 -0.15
C ILE A 204 -16.33 5.63 -1.38
N ILE A 205 -15.51 6.66 -1.21
CA ILE A 205 -14.57 7.14 -2.22
C ILE A 205 -13.19 7.06 -1.62
N SER A 206 -12.27 6.47 -2.36
CA SER A 206 -10.86 6.40 -2.00
C SER A 206 -10.03 6.87 -3.18
N PHE A 207 -9.12 7.79 -2.93
CA PHE A 207 -8.04 8.14 -3.85
C PHE A 207 -6.72 7.73 -3.21
N SER A 208 -5.90 6.97 -3.93
CA SER A 208 -4.54 6.65 -3.49
C SER A 208 -3.52 7.01 -4.54
N HIS A 209 -2.36 7.43 -4.06
CA HIS A 209 -1.15 7.69 -4.84
C HIS A 209 0.00 6.99 -4.18
N ASP A 210 0.72 6.14 -4.91
CA ASP A 210 1.89 5.44 -4.39
C ASP A 210 3.08 5.51 -5.34
N LYS A 211 4.26 5.68 -4.75
CA LYS A 211 5.55 5.47 -5.39
C LYS A 211 6.10 4.13 -4.89
N PRO A 212 5.92 3.04 -5.66
CA PRO A 212 6.32 1.71 -5.22
C PRO A 212 7.83 1.50 -5.33
N LEU A 213 8.34 0.50 -4.59
CA LEU A 213 9.69 -0.01 -4.79
C LEU A 213 9.85 -0.57 -6.22
N HIS A 214 10.97 -0.26 -6.87
CA HIS A 214 11.34 -0.86 -8.14
C HIS A 214 11.63 -2.36 -7.95
N GLN A 215 10.76 -3.21 -8.49
CA GLN A 215 10.89 -4.68 -8.42
C GLN A 215 11.43 -5.30 -9.71
N GLU A 216 11.42 -4.55 -10.80
CA GLU A 216 11.86 -5.02 -12.13
C GLU A 216 13.38 -5.12 -12.26
N LEU A 217 14.11 -4.52 -11.33
CA LEU A 217 15.56 -4.63 -11.25
C LEU A 217 15.95 -6.03 -10.75
N ARG A 218 17.11 -6.52 -11.16
CA ARG A 218 17.66 -7.80 -10.70
C ARG A 218 17.79 -7.83 -9.16
N GLY A 219 16.90 -8.56 -8.50
CA GLY A 219 16.77 -8.55 -7.03
C GLY A 219 15.98 -7.38 -6.46
N GLY A 220 15.33 -6.55 -7.31
CA GLY A 220 14.59 -5.36 -6.92
C GLY A 220 15.50 -4.26 -6.35
N MET A 221 14.90 -3.21 -5.81
CA MET A 221 15.63 -2.08 -5.21
C MET A 221 16.54 -2.51 -4.06
N ILE A 222 16.08 -3.41 -3.20
CA ILE A 222 16.90 -3.95 -2.09
C ILE A 222 18.12 -4.69 -2.64
N GLY A 223 17.92 -5.53 -3.66
CA GLY A 223 19.03 -6.23 -4.33
C GLY A 223 20.04 -5.26 -4.95
N THR A 224 19.57 -4.16 -5.54
CA THR A 224 20.42 -3.10 -6.09
C THR A 224 21.26 -2.44 -4.99
N ILE A 225 20.65 -2.07 -3.87
CA ILE A 225 21.35 -1.49 -2.71
C ILE A 225 22.45 -2.40 -2.21
N LEU A 226 22.15 -3.70 -2.03
CA LEU A 226 23.09 -4.69 -1.48
C LEU A 226 24.19 -5.10 -2.47
N GLN A 227 23.97 -4.96 -3.77
CA GLN A 227 24.95 -5.29 -4.81
C GLN A 227 25.81 -4.08 -5.20
N SER A 228 25.43 -2.87 -4.77
CA SER A 228 26.20 -1.66 -5.08
C SER A 228 27.55 -1.69 -4.37
N VAL A 229 28.59 -1.38 -5.13
CA VAL A 229 29.97 -1.46 -4.61
C VAL A 229 30.28 -0.25 -3.73
N PRO A 230 31.01 -0.39 -2.63
CA PRO A 230 31.28 0.70 -1.70
C PRO A 230 32.13 1.82 -2.31
N THR A 231 32.93 1.53 -3.33
CA THR A 231 33.76 2.52 -4.07
C THR A 231 33.02 3.24 -5.18
N LEU A 232 31.71 3.00 -5.36
CA LEU A 232 30.90 3.71 -6.34
C LEU A 232 30.61 5.13 -5.85
N GLU A 233 30.95 6.13 -6.64
CA GLU A 233 30.66 7.53 -6.33
C GLU A 233 29.16 7.81 -6.35
N LYS A 234 28.69 8.67 -5.44
CA LYS A 234 27.29 9.08 -5.39
C LYS A 234 26.93 9.95 -6.59
N TYR A 235 27.81 10.88 -6.94
CA TYR A 235 27.62 11.86 -8.00
C TYR A 235 28.89 11.96 -8.84
N ASP A 236 28.71 12.22 -10.13
CA ASP A 236 29.80 12.46 -11.09
C ASP A 236 29.29 13.42 -12.17
N ASP A 237 29.64 14.69 -12.00
CA ASP A 237 29.20 15.77 -12.89
C ASP A 237 29.77 15.63 -14.32
N THR A 238 30.72 14.75 -14.55
CA THR A 238 31.28 14.47 -15.88
C THR A 238 30.44 13.47 -16.68
N ARG A 239 29.47 12.83 -16.04
CA ARG A 239 28.58 11.84 -16.64
C ARG A 239 27.20 12.42 -16.91
N GLU A 240 26.61 11.95 -17.98
CA GLU A 240 25.20 12.23 -18.27
C GLU A 240 24.34 11.67 -17.11
N GLY A 241 23.41 12.48 -16.60
CA GLY A 241 22.62 12.16 -15.42
C GLY A 241 23.28 12.50 -14.08
N GLY A 242 24.57 12.83 -14.03
CA GLY A 242 25.23 13.32 -12.81
C GLY A 242 25.50 12.29 -11.73
N TYR A 243 25.32 10.99 -11.99
CA TYR A 243 25.57 9.91 -11.03
C TYR A 243 26.82 9.11 -11.38
N GLY A 244 27.49 8.59 -10.35
CA GLY A 244 28.63 7.71 -10.49
C GLY A 244 28.28 6.45 -11.28
N GLY A 245 29.25 5.87 -11.95
CA GLY A 245 29.09 4.67 -12.75
C GLY A 245 30.11 3.60 -12.45
N THR A 246 29.75 2.36 -12.74
CA THR A 246 30.67 1.24 -12.69
C THR A 246 31.52 1.21 -13.97
N TYR A 247 32.76 0.81 -13.82
CA TYR A 247 33.72 0.73 -14.93
C TYR A 247 34.23 -0.71 -15.10
N GLY A 248 34.50 -1.08 -16.34
CA GLY A 248 35.11 -2.36 -16.68
C GLY A 248 34.14 -3.56 -16.54
N ASP A 249 34.69 -4.69 -16.10
CA ASP A 249 33.94 -5.98 -15.98
C ASP A 249 33.06 -6.08 -14.73
N VAL A 250 32.73 -4.97 -14.07
CA VAL A 250 31.79 -4.97 -12.95
C VAL A 250 30.38 -5.15 -13.51
N VAL A 251 29.58 -5.99 -12.84
CA VAL A 251 28.16 -6.19 -13.23
C VAL A 251 27.47 -4.82 -13.28
N ASN A 252 26.88 -4.50 -14.43
CA ASN A 252 26.15 -3.27 -14.60
C ASN A 252 24.90 -3.29 -13.71
N ILE A 253 24.98 -2.61 -12.58
CA ILE A 253 23.88 -2.44 -11.62
C ILE A 253 23.45 -0.97 -11.74
N PRO A 254 22.16 -0.70 -11.89
CA PRO A 254 21.67 0.67 -11.89
C PRO A 254 22.09 1.40 -10.62
N HIS A 255 22.45 2.66 -10.74
CA HIS A 255 22.88 3.45 -9.58
C HIS A 255 21.73 3.69 -8.61
N PRO A 256 21.83 3.35 -7.29
CA PRO A 256 20.71 3.41 -6.36
C PRO A 256 20.05 4.79 -6.26
N LEU A 257 20.84 5.87 -6.26
CA LEU A 257 20.31 7.24 -6.21
C LEU A 257 19.64 7.65 -7.51
N ALA A 258 20.14 7.20 -8.69
CA ALA A 258 19.53 7.51 -9.97
C ALA A 258 18.13 6.89 -10.11
N ILE A 259 17.91 5.71 -9.54
CA ILE A 259 16.60 5.03 -9.58
C ILE A 259 15.51 5.80 -8.81
N ILE A 260 15.90 6.56 -7.79
CA ILE A 260 14.96 7.34 -6.97
C ILE A 260 14.85 8.80 -7.40
N ASP A 261 15.60 9.21 -8.42
CA ASP A 261 15.51 10.55 -9.01
C ASP A 261 14.35 10.61 -10.01
N ASP A 262 13.35 11.41 -9.70
CA ASP A 262 12.14 11.56 -10.51
C ASP A 262 12.45 12.13 -11.92
N ASN A 263 13.60 12.77 -12.13
CA ASN A 263 14.04 13.24 -13.45
C ASN A 263 14.55 12.10 -14.33
N ILE A 264 15.05 11.03 -13.73
CA ILE A 264 15.59 9.85 -14.43
C ILE A 264 14.54 8.75 -14.49
N MET A 265 13.90 8.46 -13.36
CA MET A 265 12.92 7.38 -13.25
C MET A 265 11.73 7.83 -12.40
N ASP A 266 10.67 8.28 -13.06
CA ASP A 266 9.44 8.67 -12.38
C ASP A 266 8.38 7.59 -12.54
N ARG A 267 8.03 6.97 -11.42
CA ARG A 267 7.06 5.88 -11.35
C ARG A 267 6.05 6.11 -10.23
N TYR A 268 4.79 6.12 -10.60
CA TYR A 268 3.72 6.15 -9.60
C TYR A 268 2.46 5.44 -10.09
N ASN A 269 1.64 5.02 -9.14
CA ASN A 269 0.30 4.52 -9.38
C ASN A 269 -0.69 5.45 -8.70
N GLU A 270 -1.76 5.79 -9.41
CA GLU A 270 -2.92 6.49 -8.87
C GLU A 270 -4.14 5.59 -9.02
N ASN A 271 -4.90 5.46 -7.96
CA ASN A 271 -6.12 4.67 -7.98
C ASN A 271 -7.26 5.46 -7.34
N VAL A 272 -8.36 5.62 -8.09
CA VAL A 272 -9.62 6.16 -7.60
C VAL A 272 -10.62 5.03 -7.52
N LYS A 273 -11.12 4.73 -6.33
CA LYS A 273 -12.16 3.74 -6.11
C LYS A 273 -13.44 4.45 -5.64
N ILE A 274 -14.53 4.19 -6.32
CA ILE A 274 -15.85 4.70 -5.96
C ILE A 274 -16.77 3.50 -5.77
N PHE A 275 -17.29 3.38 -4.58
CA PHE A 275 -18.25 2.38 -4.22
C PHE A 275 -19.48 3.06 -3.65
N ALA A 276 -20.65 2.76 -4.16
CA ALA A 276 -21.89 3.27 -3.63
C ALA A 276 -22.93 2.15 -3.47
N ASN A 277 -23.75 2.26 -2.46
CA ASN A 277 -24.95 1.46 -2.28
C ASN A 277 -26.14 2.37 -2.04
N LEU A 278 -27.15 2.18 -2.83
CA LEU A 278 -28.44 2.84 -2.72
C LEU A 278 -29.48 1.76 -2.44
N TYR A 279 -30.24 1.88 -1.37
CA TYR A 279 -31.32 0.95 -1.13
C TYR A 279 -32.64 1.65 -0.84
N ALA A 280 -33.72 1.00 -1.24
CA ALA A 280 -35.06 1.32 -0.86
C ALA A 280 -35.77 0.05 -0.42
N GLN A 281 -36.53 0.13 0.69
CA GLN A 281 -37.22 -1.01 1.26
C GLN A 281 -38.64 -0.58 1.69
N ILE A 282 -39.61 -1.42 1.40
CA ILE A 282 -40.97 -1.29 1.87
C ILE A 282 -41.39 -2.55 2.62
N GLU A 283 -42.00 -2.38 3.77
CA GLU A 283 -42.61 -3.46 4.54
C GLU A 283 -44.12 -3.50 4.22
N LEU A 284 -44.50 -4.40 3.31
CA LEU A 284 -45.87 -4.51 2.81
C LEU A 284 -46.83 -4.96 3.93
N PHE A 285 -46.42 -5.89 4.75
CA PHE A 285 -47.08 -6.30 5.99
C PHE A 285 -46.05 -6.96 6.91
N LYS A 286 -46.43 -7.19 8.18
CA LYS A 286 -45.48 -7.73 9.18
C LYS A 286 -44.85 -9.03 8.71
N GLY A 287 -43.54 -8.97 8.53
CA GLY A 287 -42.71 -10.12 8.09
C GLY A 287 -42.44 -10.20 6.59
N LEU A 288 -43.15 -9.39 5.72
CA LEU A 288 -42.85 -9.29 4.29
C LEU A 288 -42.23 -7.96 3.93
N LYS A 289 -40.96 -7.96 3.57
CA LYS A 289 -40.19 -6.79 3.14
C LYS A 289 -39.73 -6.96 1.71
N TYR A 290 -39.96 -5.95 0.89
CA TYR A 290 -39.34 -5.84 -0.42
C TYR A 290 -38.24 -4.81 -0.38
N LYS A 291 -36.99 -5.23 -0.75
CA LYS A 291 -35.80 -4.38 -0.74
C LYS A 291 -35.17 -4.38 -2.13
N LEU A 292 -34.95 -3.20 -2.67
CA LEU A 292 -34.17 -2.96 -3.87
C LEU A 292 -32.81 -2.41 -3.47
N ASN A 293 -31.73 -2.95 -4.04
CA ASN A 293 -30.38 -2.43 -3.88
C ASN A 293 -29.79 -2.13 -5.26
N LEU A 294 -29.14 -0.98 -5.37
CA LEU A 294 -28.31 -0.60 -6.52
C LEU A 294 -26.89 -0.31 -6.02
N THR A 295 -25.91 -1.03 -6.57
CA THR A 295 -24.54 -0.99 -6.06
C THR A 295 -23.54 -0.80 -7.20
N PRO A 296 -23.32 0.45 -7.66
CA PRO A 296 -22.20 0.74 -8.55
C PRO A 296 -20.86 0.59 -7.80
N ASP A 297 -19.91 -0.10 -8.43
CA ASP A 297 -18.52 -0.24 -8.03
C ASP A 297 -17.64 0.11 -9.24
N SER A 298 -16.79 1.12 -9.10
CA SER A 298 -15.93 1.61 -10.16
C SER A 298 -14.52 1.84 -9.64
N SER A 299 -13.52 1.44 -10.44
CA SER A 299 -12.11 1.65 -10.16
C SER A 299 -11.44 2.26 -11.39
N PHE A 300 -10.71 3.32 -11.18
CA PHE A 300 -9.91 4.00 -12.20
C PHE A 300 -8.46 3.97 -11.75
N GLU A 301 -7.63 3.30 -12.54
CA GLU A 301 -6.21 3.15 -12.25
C GLU A 301 -5.41 3.88 -13.32
N ARG A 302 -4.44 4.67 -12.88
CA ARG A 302 -3.45 5.33 -13.73
C ARG A 302 -2.07 4.90 -13.25
N TYR A 303 -1.33 4.33 -14.17
CA TYR A 303 0.05 3.94 -13.97
C TYR A 303 0.95 4.84 -14.81
N LYS A 304 1.99 5.41 -14.21
CA LYS A 304 3.06 6.11 -14.90
C LYS A 304 4.37 5.39 -14.65
N ASN A 305 5.10 5.13 -15.71
CA ASN A 305 6.46 4.62 -15.65
C ASN A 305 7.26 5.38 -16.73
N TYR A 306 8.07 6.30 -16.30
CA TYR A 306 8.96 7.08 -17.14
C TYR A 306 10.40 6.70 -16.81
N LEU A 307 11.18 6.39 -17.84
CA LEU A 307 12.60 6.13 -17.77
C LEU A 307 13.27 7.06 -18.78
N CYS A 308 14.11 7.97 -18.33
CA CYS A 308 15.03 8.69 -19.18
C CYS A 308 16.15 7.74 -19.60
N LEU A 309 16.29 7.51 -20.91
CA LEU A 309 17.44 6.80 -21.45
C LEU A 309 18.58 7.81 -21.48
N LEU A 310 19.45 7.73 -20.49
CA LEU A 310 20.71 8.47 -20.41
C LEU A 310 21.81 7.73 -21.16
#